data_5615cf6938f2933ec2341d41c3ccb3c0
#
_entry.id   5615cf6938f2933ec2341d41c3ccb3c0
#
_cell.length_a   1.000
_cell.length_b   1.000
_cell.length_c   1.000
_cell.angle_alpha   90.00
_cell.angle_beta   90.00
_cell.angle_gamma   90.00
#
_symmetry.space_group_name_H-M   'P 1'
#
loop_
_entity.id
_entity.type
_entity.pdbx_description
1 polymer ?
#
loop_
_entity_poly.entity_id
_entity_poly.type
_entity_poly.pdbx_seq_one_letter_code
_entity_poly.pdbx_strand_id
1 'polypeptide(L)'
;MTLCSPTEDDWPGMFLLAAASFTDFIGPESATAWRTLVPTDGAVVVRDGAGPGSEVVGMALYMDLRLTVPGEVVLPTAGLSFVAVAPTHRRRGLLRAMCAELHRRIADSGYPVAALHASEGGIYGRFGYGPATTLHELTVDRRFARFHADAPGGGLGGSSVRLVRPTEHRGEFEAIYERWRQQVPGGLLRPQVLWDELLAECKAAPGGDRESFALLHPDGYALYRVDRTDLKLARVSELRAVTADAHCALWRALIGLDSMERISIITHPQDPLPHLLTDTRLARTTWRQDGLWLRIMNVPAALEARGYAHEVG
;
A
#
# COMPACT_ATOMS: atom_id res chain seq x y z
N MET A 1 -27.00 17.59 -13.30
CA MET A 1 -25.99 16.89 -12.48
C MET A 1 -25.67 17.75 -11.27
N THR A 2 -25.69 17.17 -10.07
CA THR A 2 -25.48 17.87 -8.80
C THR A 2 -24.32 17.23 -8.05
N LEU A 3 -23.32 18.02 -7.66
CA LEU A 3 -22.22 17.61 -6.78
C LEU A 3 -22.62 17.88 -5.33
N CYS A 4 -22.57 16.87 -4.47
CA CYS A 4 -22.97 16.99 -3.06
C CYS A 4 -22.26 15.95 -2.18
N SER A 5 -22.45 16.02 -0.87
CA SER A 5 -22.10 14.93 0.05
C SER A 5 -23.07 13.76 -0.15
N PRO A 6 -22.61 12.50 -0.05
CA PRO A 6 -23.48 11.34 -0.15
C PRO A 6 -24.43 11.26 1.05
N THR A 7 -25.58 10.69 0.82
CA THR A 7 -26.52 10.22 1.83
C THR A 7 -26.47 8.70 1.93
N GLU A 8 -27.18 8.09 2.87
CA GLU A 8 -27.24 6.62 2.99
C GLU A 8 -27.75 5.97 1.69
N ASP A 9 -28.66 6.60 0.98
CA ASP A 9 -29.26 6.10 -0.27
C ASP A 9 -28.28 6.08 -1.45
N ASP A 10 -27.16 6.79 -1.38
CA ASP A 10 -26.15 6.85 -2.45
C ASP A 10 -25.15 5.69 -2.41
N TRP A 11 -24.93 5.10 -1.24
CA TRP A 11 -23.88 4.07 -1.06
C TRP A 11 -24.05 2.87 -1.98
N PRO A 12 -25.27 2.34 -2.24
CA PRO A 12 -25.41 1.25 -3.21
C PRO A 12 -24.96 1.65 -4.62
N GLY A 13 -25.29 2.88 -5.06
CA GLY A 13 -24.82 3.43 -6.34
C GLY A 13 -23.31 3.66 -6.38
N MET A 14 -22.73 4.13 -5.29
CA MET A 14 -21.28 4.28 -5.13
C MET A 14 -20.57 2.92 -5.23
N PHE A 15 -21.09 1.89 -4.58
CA PHE A 15 -20.51 0.54 -4.64
C PHE A 15 -20.60 -0.06 -6.03
N LEU A 16 -21.74 0.14 -6.72
CA LEU A 16 -21.87 -0.28 -8.13
C LEU A 16 -20.83 0.41 -9.01
N LEU A 17 -20.66 1.72 -8.84
CA LEU A 17 -19.67 2.50 -9.61
C LEU A 17 -18.23 2.08 -9.28
N ALA A 18 -17.93 1.77 -8.01
CA ALA A 18 -16.65 1.22 -7.60
C ALA A 18 -16.37 -0.13 -8.25
N ALA A 19 -17.32 -1.07 -8.17
CA ALA A 19 -17.20 -2.39 -8.78
C ALA A 19 -17.00 -2.34 -10.31
N ALA A 20 -17.66 -1.38 -10.95
CA ALA A 20 -17.51 -1.18 -12.39
C ALA A 20 -16.20 -0.46 -12.80
N SER A 21 -15.51 0.18 -11.85
CA SER A 21 -14.35 1.03 -12.12
C SER A 21 -13.03 0.44 -11.66
N PHE A 22 -13.05 -0.45 -10.67
CA PHE A 22 -11.84 -1.01 -10.05
C PHE A 22 -11.87 -2.53 -10.10
N THR A 23 -10.81 -3.13 -10.65
CA THR A 23 -10.68 -4.60 -10.79
C THR A 23 -10.57 -5.32 -9.44
N ASP A 24 -10.03 -4.63 -8.44
CA ASP A 24 -9.77 -5.16 -7.09
C ASP A 24 -10.90 -4.74 -6.11
N PHE A 25 -12.10 -4.47 -6.64
CA PHE A 25 -13.23 -4.10 -5.79
C PHE A 25 -13.63 -5.28 -4.91
N ILE A 26 -13.49 -5.09 -3.63
CA ILE A 26 -13.90 -6.00 -2.57
C ILE A 26 -15.41 -5.86 -2.36
N GLY A 27 -16.09 -7.00 -2.17
CA GLY A 27 -17.55 -7.04 -2.09
C GLY A 27 -18.19 -6.11 -1.03
N PRO A 28 -19.51 -6.06 -0.95
CA PRO A 28 -20.26 -5.09 -0.13
C PRO A 28 -19.87 -5.06 1.36
N GLU A 29 -19.49 -6.21 1.93
CA GLU A 29 -19.08 -6.31 3.34
C GLU A 29 -17.79 -5.52 3.61
N SER A 30 -16.77 -5.71 2.77
CA SER A 30 -15.52 -4.95 2.85
C SER A 30 -15.75 -3.47 2.60
N ALA A 31 -16.59 -3.12 1.61
CA ALA A 31 -16.94 -1.74 1.32
C ALA A 31 -17.57 -1.03 2.52
N THR A 32 -18.39 -1.72 3.30
CA THR A 32 -18.96 -1.19 4.55
C THR A 32 -17.87 -0.93 5.60
N ALA A 33 -16.90 -1.83 5.71
CA ALA A 33 -15.79 -1.66 6.64
C ALA A 33 -14.87 -0.48 6.22
N TRP A 34 -14.56 -0.34 4.93
CA TRP A 34 -13.79 0.80 4.40
C TRP A 34 -14.48 2.15 4.65
N ARG A 35 -15.80 2.18 4.64
CA ARG A 35 -16.58 3.38 4.94
C ARG A 35 -16.27 3.96 6.30
N THR A 36 -15.89 3.13 7.29
CA THR A 36 -15.51 3.59 8.64
C THR A 36 -14.25 4.46 8.65
N LEU A 37 -13.42 4.40 7.60
CA LEU A 37 -12.22 5.21 7.44
C LEU A 37 -12.49 6.58 6.81
N VAL A 38 -13.71 6.81 6.30
CA VAL A 38 -14.10 8.04 5.62
C VAL A 38 -14.65 9.03 6.67
N PRO A 39 -14.04 10.21 6.86
CA PRO A 39 -14.59 11.24 7.73
C PRO A 39 -15.99 11.70 7.26
N THR A 40 -16.76 12.33 8.14
CA THR A 40 -18.12 12.78 7.86
C THR A 40 -18.25 13.57 6.55
N ASP A 41 -17.30 14.47 6.28
CA ASP A 41 -17.25 15.26 5.03
C ASP A 41 -16.25 14.71 4.00
N GLY A 42 -15.80 13.46 4.19
CA GLY A 42 -14.73 12.83 3.41
C GLY A 42 -15.15 12.30 2.05
N ALA A 43 -16.42 12.42 1.66
CA ALA A 43 -16.90 11.90 0.38
C ALA A 43 -17.73 12.91 -0.39
N VAL A 44 -17.65 12.82 -1.72
CA VAL A 44 -18.51 13.58 -2.66
C VAL A 44 -19.08 12.63 -3.70
N VAL A 45 -20.31 12.91 -4.13
CA VAL A 45 -20.98 12.22 -5.24
C VAL A 45 -21.48 13.24 -6.26
N VAL A 46 -21.55 12.79 -7.49
CA VAL A 46 -22.28 13.49 -8.57
C VAL A 46 -23.50 12.66 -8.93
N ARG A 47 -24.68 13.25 -8.82
CA ARG A 47 -25.94 12.64 -9.21
C ARG A 47 -26.39 13.16 -10.57
N ASP A 48 -26.90 12.29 -11.42
CA ASP A 48 -27.65 12.69 -12.63
C ASP A 48 -29.14 12.70 -12.31
N GLY A 49 -29.67 13.90 -12.09
CA GLY A 49 -31.03 14.16 -11.63
C GLY A 49 -31.08 15.04 -10.38
N ALA A 50 -32.30 15.41 -9.98
CA ALA A 50 -32.55 16.27 -8.83
C ALA A 50 -33.25 15.45 -7.73
N GLY A 51 -32.54 15.08 -6.69
CA GLY A 51 -33.13 14.48 -5.50
C GLY A 51 -32.48 13.18 -5.04
N PRO A 52 -32.87 12.69 -3.85
CA PRO A 52 -32.45 11.38 -3.32
C PRO A 52 -32.84 10.26 -4.28
N GLY A 53 -31.94 9.27 -4.45
CA GLY A 53 -32.19 8.14 -5.35
C GLY A 53 -31.89 8.40 -6.83
N SER A 54 -31.40 9.60 -7.21
CA SER A 54 -30.89 9.84 -8.56
C SER A 54 -29.62 9.02 -8.79
N GLU A 55 -29.37 8.64 -10.05
CA GLU A 55 -28.20 7.83 -10.42
C GLU A 55 -26.88 8.47 -9.99
N VAL A 56 -26.03 7.73 -9.28
CA VAL A 56 -24.66 8.16 -8.94
C VAL A 56 -23.76 7.94 -10.15
N VAL A 57 -23.31 9.03 -10.76
CA VAL A 57 -22.49 9.03 -11.98
C VAL A 57 -21.04 9.46 -11.75
N GLY A 58 -20.73 9.89 -10.54
CA GLY A 58 -19.38 10.21 -10.11
C GLY A 58 -19.24 10.10 -8.60
N MET A 59 -18.07 9.67 -8.16
CA MET A 59 -17.73 9.62 -6.74
C MET A 59 -16.26 9.87 -6.52
N ALA A 60 -15.92 10.39 -5.37
CA ALA A 60 -14.57 10.46 -4.84
C ALA A 60 -14.63 10.57 -3.32
N LEU A 61 -13.64 10.01 -2.62
CA LEU A 61 -13.57 10.14 -1.17
C LEU A 61 -12.12 10.24 -0.69
N TYR A 62 -11.94 10.64 0.56
CA TYR A 62 -10.66 10.49 1.25
C TYR A 62 -10.84 9.82 2.60
N MET A 63 -9.80 9.12 3.02
CA MET A 63 -9.70 8.44 4.31
C MET A 63 -8.75 9.20 5.22
N ASP A 64 -9.01 9.17 6.53
CA ASP A 64 -8.08 9.68 7.54
C ASP A 64 -6.93 8.70 7.75
N LEU A 65 -5.76 9.05 7.24
CA LEU A 65 -4.55 8.24 7.31
C LEU A 65 -3.45 8.95 8.10
N ARG A 66 -2.39 8.20 8.39
CA ARG A 66 -1.15 8.68 9.02
C ARG A 66 0.03 8.24 8.17
N LEU A 67 0.84 9.21 7.75
CA LEU A 67 2.01 9.00 6.90
C LEU A 67 3.28 9.35 7.67
N THR A 68 4.26 8.46 7.68
CA THR A 68 5.59 8.77 8.20
C THR A 68 6.39 9.55 7.15
N VAL A 69 6.96 10.66 7.56
CA VAL A 69 7.83 11.51 6.74
C VAL A 69 9.28 11.45 7.26
N PRO A 70 10.28 11.95 6.50
CA PRO A 70 11.66 11.97 6.97
C PRO A 70 11.79 12.62 8.35
N GLY A 71 12.60 12.00 9.24
CA GLY A 71 12.72 12.37 10.66
C GLY A 71 11.79 11.60 11.58
N GLU A 72 11.20 10.51 11.10
CA GLU A 72 10.30 9.61 11.85
C GLU A 72 9.03 10.31 12.38
N VAL A 73 8.67 11.44 11.78
CA VAL A 73 7.48 12.19 12.15
C VAL A 73 6.26 11.63 11.42
N VAL A 74 5.15 11.48 12.15
CA VAL A 74 3.90 10.96 11.61
C VAL A 74 2.92 12.11 11.37
N LEU A 75 2.54 12.31 10.11
CA LEU A 75 1.60 13.36 9.68
C LEU A 75 0.18 12.85 9.48
N PRO A 76 -0.85 13.59 9.91
CA PRO A 76 -2.20 13.42 9.40
C PRO A 76 -2.21 13.57 7.88
N THR A 77 -2.84 12.64 7.18
CA THR A 77 -2.81 12.57 5.72
C THR A 77 -4.18 12.20 5.19
N ALA A 78 -4.70 13.00 4.25
CA ALA A 78 -5.94 12.64 3.56
C ALA A 78 -5.63 11.68 2.39
N GLY A 79 -6.01 10.42 2.52
CA GLY A 79 -5.81 9.40 1.48
C GLY A 79 -6.93 9.40 0.45
N LEU A 80 -6.75 10.03 -0.72
CA LEU A 80 -7.75 9.99 -1.78
C LEU A 80 -7.92 8.58 -2.32
N SER A 81 -9.16 8.15 -2.42
CA SER A 81 -9.53 6.82 -2.93
C SER A 81 -10.89 6.86 -3.65
N PHE A 82 -11.20 5.77 -4.34
CA PHE A 82 -12.48 5.56 -5.02
C PHE A 82 -12.88 6.72 -5.95
N VAL A 83 -11.91 7.31 -6.66
CA VAL A 83 -12.17 8.39 -7.61
C VAL A 83 -12.67 7.79 -8.93
N ALA A 84 -13.96 7.83 -9.17
CA ALA A 84 -14.60 7.22 -10.33
C ALA A 84 -15.62 8.13 -10.99
N VAL A 85 -15.73 8.00 -12.32
CA VAL A 85 -16.79 8.64 -13.15
C VAL A 85 -17.37 7.57 -14.05
N ALA A 86 -18.68 7.44 -14.05
CA ALA A 86 -19.40 6.49 -14.89
C ALA A 86 -18.97 6.64 -16.37
N PRO A 87 -18.78 5.54 -17.11
CA PRO A 87 -18.35 5.58 -18.51
C PRO A 87 -19.23 6.46 -19.40
N THR A 88 -20.52 6.53 -19.10
CA THR A 88 -21.55 7.33 -19.76
C THR A 88 -21.39 8.84 -19.52
N HIS A 89 -20.65 9.25 -18.49
CA HIS A 89 -20.53 10.63 -18.04
C HIS A 89 -19.10 11.18 -18.07
N ARG A 90 -18.17 10.48 -18.70
CA ARG A 90 -16.77 10.91 -18.86
C ARG A 90 -16.66 12.19 -19.71
N ARG A 91 -15.55 12.92 -19.56
CA ARG A 91 -15.20 14.14 -20.30
C ARG A 91 -16.16 15.34 -20.11
N ARG A 92 -16.96 15.32 -19.05
CA ARG A 92 -17.88 16.40 -18.65
C ARG A 92 -17.34 17.28 -17.50
N GLY A 93 -16.05 17.18 -17.15
CA GLY A 93 -15.44 17.95 -16.07
C GLY A 93 -15.70 17.45 -14.66
N LEU A 94 -16.42 16.32 -14.48
CA LEU A 94 -16.83 15.80 -13.17
C LEU A 94 -15.66 15.50 -12.26
N LEU A 95 -14.60 14.85 -12.77
CA LEU A 95 -13.39 14.60 -12.01
C LEU A 95 -12.78 15.89 -11.44
N ARG A 96 -12.72 16.96 -12.25
CA ARG A 96 -12.18 18.25 -11.81
C ARG A 96 -13.03 18.86 -10.70
N ALA A 97 -14.36 18.79 -10.84
CA ALA A 97 -15.28 19.32 -9.82
C ALA A 97 -15.16 18.56 -8.50
N MET A 98 -15.13 17.22 -8.54
CA MET A 98 -14.96 16.38 -7.35
C MET A 98 -13.62 16.61 -6.67
N CYS A 99 -12.50 16.64 -7.42
CA CYS A 99 -11.19 16.90 -6.85
C CYS A 99 -11.12 18.32 -6.24
N ALA A 100 -11.67 19.33 -6.87
CA ALA A 100 -11.68 20.70 -6.34
C ALA A 100 -12.42 20.77 -5.00
N GLU A 101 -13.59 20.14 -4.91
CA GLU A 101 -14.39 20.12 -3.68
C GLU A 101 -13.69 19.31 -2.57
N LEU A 102 -13.14 18.11 -2.88
CA LEU A 102 -12.42 17.34 -1.88
C LEU A 102 -11.16 18.07 -1.38
N HIS A 103 -10.39 18.70 -2.28
CA HIS A 103 -9.21 19.48 -1.84
C HIS A 103 -9.58 20.63 -0.94
N ARG A 104 -10.72 21.32 -1.20
CA ARG A 104 -11.24 22.35 -0.30
C ARG A 104 -11.55 21.77 1.08
N ARG A 105 -12.30 20.67 1.15
CA ARG A 105 -12.65 20.00 2.42
C ARG A 105 -11.42 19.52 3.18
N ILE A 106 -10.45 18.92 2.48
CA ILE A 106 -9.18 18.47 3.08
C ILE A 106 -8.41 19.66 3.67
N ALA A 107 -8.34 20.79 2.96
CA ALA A 107 -7.70 22.00 3.45
C ALA A 107 -8.44 22.57 4.68
N ASP A 108 -9.76 22.66 4.61
CA ASP A 108 -10.59 23.14 5.71
C ASP A 108 -10.48 22.25 6.96
N SER A 109 -10.24 20.96 6.78
CA SER A 109 -9.99 19.98 7.86
C SER A 109 -8.56 20.00 8.40
N GLY A 110 -7.68 20.85 7.85
CA GLY A 110 -6.33 21.08 8.36
C GLY A 110 -5.29 20.00 8.03
N TYR A 111 -5.56 19.09 7.07
CA TYR A 111 -4.56 18.11 6.65
C TYR A 111 -3.36 18.80 5.96
N PRO A 112 -2.11 18.55 6.40
CA PRO A 112 -0.93 19.13 5.77
C PRO A 112 -0.62 18.53 4.40
N VAL A 113 -1.03 17.27 4.17
CA VAL A 113 -0.80 16.54 2.93
C VAL A 113 -2.00 15.69 2.53
N ALA A 114 -2.17 15.50 1.22
CA ALA A 114 -3.06 14.50 0.65
C ALA A 114 -2.23 13.48 -0.13
N ALA A 115 -2.67 12.21 -0.10
CA ALA A 115 -1.97 11.08 -0.71
C ALA A 115 -2.91 10.26 -1.59
N LEU A 116 -2.37 9.60 -2.60
CA LEU A 116 -3.09 8.59 -3.39
C LEU A 116 -2.13 7.60 -4.06
N HIS A 117 -2.66 6.47 -4.50
CA HIS A 117 -2.02 5.62 -5.50
C HIS A 117 -2.67 5.91 -6.85
N ALA A 118 -1.86 6.30 -7.85
CA ALA A 118 -2.37 6.64 -9.17
C ALA A 118 -2.60 5.37 -10.00
N SER A 119 -3.86 5.11 -10.38
CA SER A 119 -4.17 4.06 -11.38
C SER A 119 -3.66 4.45 -12.77
N GLU A 120 -3.62 5.75 -13.07
CA GLU A 120 -3.10 6.32 -14.32
C GLU A 120 -2.24 7.55 -14.00
N GLY A 121 -0.92 7.48 -14.26
CA GLY A 121 0.05 8.53 -13.95
C GLY A 121 -0.21 9.88 -14.63
N GLY A 122 -0.96 9.91 -15.74
CA GLY A 122 -1.31 11.14 -16.48
C GLY A 122 -2.43 11.99 -15.86
N ILE A 123 -3.11 11.50 -14.82
CA ILE A 123 -4.32 12.16 -14.29
C ILE A 123 -3.99 13.18 -13.20
N TYR A 124 -3.22 12.81 -12.18
CA TYR A 124 -3.20 13.53 -10.91
C TYR A 124 -2.19 14.67 -10.85
N GLY A 125 -1.19 14.73 -11.77
CA GLY A 125 -0.25 15.85 -11.86
C GLY A 125 -0.94 17.20 -12.05
N ARG A 126 -2.04 17.26 -12.83
CA ARG A 126 -2.84 18.49 -13.05
C ARG A 126 -3.58 18.97 -11.81
N PHE A 127 -3.69 18.13 -10.79
CA PHE A 127 -4.30 18.44 -9.50
C PHE A 127 -3.24 18.69 -8.41
N GLY A 128 -1.96 18.83 -8.79
CA GLY A 128 -0.88 19.17 -7.88
C GLY A 128 -0.29 18.00 -7.12
N TYR A 129 -0.59 16.74 -7.52
CA TYR A 129 0.09 15.57 -7.00
C TYR A 129 1.37 15.28 -7.78
N GLY A 130 2.36 14.75 -7.08
CA GLY A 130 3.59 14.22 -7.67
C GLY A 130 3.98 12.88 -7.04
N PRO A 131 4.69 12.00 -7.77
CA PRO A 131 5.17 10.74 -7.22
C PRO A 131 6.17 11.01 -6.09
N ALA A 132 5.91 10.44 -4.93
CA ALA A 132 6.73 10.61 -3.72
C ALA A 132 7.54 9.34 -3.41
N THR A 133 7.08 8.17 -3.84
CA THR A 133 7.80 6.92 -3.71
C THR A 133 7.87 6.19 -5.04
N THR A 134 8.83 5.30 -5.17
CA THR A 134 8.99 4.41 -6.33
C THR A 134 8.96 2.97 -5.85
N LEU A 135 8.33 2.10 -6.61
CA LEU A 135 8.29 0.67 -6.39
C LEU A 135 9.12 -0.04 -7.46
N HIS A 136 9.84 -1.08 -7.05
CA HIS A 136 10.54 -2.01 -7.94
C HIS A 136 10.05 -3.42 -7.69
N GLU A 137 9.87 -4.20 -8.72
CA GLU A 137 9.82 -5.65 -8.59
C GLU A 137 11.24 -6.20 -8.72
N LEU A 138 11.71 -6.87 -7.67
CA LEU A 138 12.92 -7.67 -7.71
C LEU A 138 12.55 -9.13 -7.98
N THR A 139 13.21 -9.75 -8.95
CA THR A 139 13.17 -11.20 -9.17
C THR A 139 14.54 -11.79 -8.90
N VAL A 140 14.60 -12.75 -7.97
CA VAL A 140 15.84 -13.42 -7.54
C VAL A 140 15.88 -14.84 -8.05
N ASP A 141 16.98 -15.23 -8.73
CA ASP A 141 17.29 -16.63 -9.00
C ASP A 141 17.92 -17.26 -7.76
N ARG A 142 17.06 -17.90 -6.93
CA ARG A 142 17.50 -18.43 -5.63
C ARG A 142 18.49 -19.58 -5.72
N ARG A 143 18.50 -20.34 -6.82
CA ARG A 143 19.35 -21.53 -6.99
C ARG A 143 20.84 -21.20 -6.84
N PHE A 144 21.24 -20.02 -7.27
CA PHE A 144 22.61 -19.54 -7.27
C PHE A 144 22.87 -18.45 -6.22
N ALA A 145 21.79 -17.90 -5.61
CA ALA A 145 21.92 -16.82 -4.65
C ALA A 145 22.67 -17.28 -3.38
N ARG A 146 23.72 -16.56 -3.05
CA ARG A 146 24.54 -16.75 -1.85
C ARG A 146 24.82 -15.41 -1.23
N PHE A 147 24.72 -15.32 0.08
CA PHE A 147 25.10 -14.12 0.81
C PHE A 147 26.60 -14.00 0.96
N HIS A 148 27.10 -12.78 1.01
CA HIS A 148 28.44 -12.52 1.51
C HIS A 148 28.63 -13.09 2.93
N ALA A 149 29.85 -13.46 3.28
CA ALA A 149 30.14 -14.09 4.57
C ALA A 149 29.94 -13.13 5.77
N ASP A 150 30.13 -11.85 5.53
CA ASP A 150 29.97 -10.74 6.49
C ASP A 150 28.56 -10.14 6.51
N ALA A 151 27.63 -10.66 5.68
CA ALA A 151 26.25 -10.21 5.71
C ALA A 151 25.59 -10.49 7.07
N PRO A 152 24.80 -9.54 7.61
CA PRO A 152 24.15 -9.67 8.92
C PRO A 152 23.42 -11.01 9.13
N GLY A 153 23.30 -11.48 10.36
CA GLY A 153 22.54 -12.70 10.71
C GLY A 153 23.18 -14.01 10.25
N GLY A 154 24.48 -14.02 9.88
CA GLY A 154 25.21 -15.21 9.44
C GLY A 154 25.79 -16.09 10.54
N GLY A 155 25.49 -15.83 11.82
CA GLY A 155 26.01 -16.61 12.95
C GLY A 155 25.46 -18.04 13.01
N LEU A 156 26.23 -18.98 13.58
CA LEU A 156 25.90 -20.40 13.80
C LEU A 156 24.76 -20.63 14.83
N GLY A 157 24.18 -19.56 15.41
CA GLY A 157 22.98 -19.62 16.25
C GLY A 157 21.75 -19.90 15.37
N GLY A 158 20.91 -20.86 15.76
CA GLY A 158 19.76 -21.30 15.01
C GLY A 158 18.91 -20.14 14.47
N SER A 159 18.32 -20.35 13.31
CA SER A 159 17.47 -19.35 12.67
C SER A 159 16.37 -18.86 13.63
N SER A 160 16.36 -17.54 13.89
CA SER A 160 15.26 -16.88 14.64
C SER A 160 13.96 -16.79 13.83
N VAL A 161 13.97 -17.28 12.58
CA VAL A 161 12.83 -17.29 11.68
C VAL A 161 12.02 -18.56 11.85
N ARG A 162 10.68 -18.38 12.04
CA ARG A 162 9.69 -19.47 12.13
C ARG A 162 8.80 -19.43 10.89
N LEU A 163 8.45 -20.61 10.38
CA LEU A 163 7.38 -20.72 9.37
C LEU A 163 6.03 -20.78 10.10
N VAL A 164 5.12 -19.89 9.77
CA VAL A 164 3.82 -19.79 10.46
C VAL A 164 2.66 -19.53 9.47
N ARG A 165 1.43 -19.75 9.93
CA ARG A 165 0.23 -19.31 9.20
C ARG A 165 -0.08 -17.85 9.52
N PRO A 166 -0.26 -16.97 8.53
CA PRO A 166 -0.48 -15.54 8.77
C PRO A 166 -1.65 -15.25 9.70
N THR A 167 -2.75 -15.98 9.55
CA THR A 167 -3.99 -15.79 10.32
C THR A 167 -3.87 -16.08 11.83
N GLU A 168 -2.86 -16.85 12.24
CA GLU A 168 -2.65 -17.24 13.63
C GLU A 168 -1.71 -16.26 14.38
N HIS A 169 -1.05 -15.34 13.66
CA HIS A 169 0.01 -14.46 14.19
C HIS A 169 -0.23 -12.97 13.96
N ARG A 170 -1.51 -12.58 13.77
CA ARG A 170 -1.93 -11.20 13.49
C ARG A 170 -1.24 -10.16 14.38
N GLY A 171 -1.30 -10.34 15.70
CA GLY A 171 -0.77 -9.36 16.65
C GLY A 171 0.75 -9.14 16.52
N GLU A 172 1.50 -10.21 16.17
CA GLU A 172 2.94 -10.11 15.92
C GLU A 172 3.21 -9.29 14.64
N PHE A 173 2.43 -9.52 13.57
CA PHE A 173 2.55 -8.73 12.33
C PHE A 173 2.19 -7.28 12.52
N GLU A 174 1.09 -6.97 13.23
CA GLU A 174 0.69 -5.61 13.55
C GLU A 174 1.77 -4.86 14.33
N ALA A 175 2.35 -5.50 15.35
CA ALA A 175 3.39 -4.92 16.17
C ALA A 175 4.70 -4.65 15.38
N ILE A 176 5.09 -5.57 14.50
CA ILE A 176 6.26 -5.41 13.64
C ILE A 176 6.01 -4.31 12.61
N TYR A 177 4.84 -4.33 11.96
CA TYR A 177 4.47 -3.33 10.96
C TYR A 177 4.45 -1.91 11.56
N GLU A 178 3.91 -1.76 12.78
CA GLU A 178 3.84 -0.48 13.47
C GLU A 178 5.23 0.09 13.74
N ARG A 179 6.17 -0.74 14.22
CA ARG A 179 7.57 -0.33 14.41
C ARG A 179 8.25 0.03 13.09
N TRP A 180 8.05 -0.80 12.06
CA TRP A 180 8.63 -0.59 10.73
C TRP A 180 8.12 0.70 10.09
N ARG A 181 6.80 0.92 10.07
CA ARG A 181 6.21 2.08 9.40
C ARG A 181 6.64 3.42 10.00
N GLN A 182 6.91 3.45 11.31
CA GLN A 182 7.35 4.66 12.00
C GLN A 182 8.79 5.06 11.62
N GLN A 183 9.61 4.11 11.21
CA GLN A 183 11.00 4.35 10.82
C GLN A 183 11.17 4.65 9.33
N VAL A 184 10.18 4.28 8.51
CA VAL A 184 10.33 4.33 7.04
C VAL A 184 9.51 5.48 6.46
N PRO A 185 10.16 6.50 5.84
CA PRO A 185 9.44 7.53 5.09
C PRO A 185 8.55 6.91 4.01
N GLY A 186 7.27 7.28 4.02
CA GLY A 186 6.26 6.65 3.17
C GLY A 186 5.47 5.54 3.88
N GLY A 187 5.84 5.16 5.10
CA GLY A 187 5.09 4.21 5.92
C GLY A 187 3.70 4.76 6.30
N LEU A 188 2.65 4.07 5.90
CA LEU A 188 1.27 4.42 6.21
C LEU A 188 0.76 3.62 7.41
N LEU A 189 -0.04 4.25 8.27
CA LEU A 189 -0.83 3.50 9.25
C LEU A 189 -1.74 2.52 8.51
N ARG A 190 -1.75 1.27 8.96
CA ARG A 190 -2.67 0.25 8.43
C ARG A 190 -3.84 0.09 9.38
N PRO A 191 -5.05 0.59 9.03
CA PRO A 191 -6.26 0.38 9.81
C PRO A 191 -6.64 -1.11 9.93
N GLN A 192 -7.46 -1.45 10.94
CA GLN A 192 -7.86 -2.82 11.21
C GLN A 192 -8.53 -3.49 10.00
N VAL A 193 -9.37 -2.75 9.27
CA VAL A 193 -10.02 -3.25 8.05
C VAL A 193 -9.02 -3.74 7.00
N LEU A 194 -7.88 -3.06 6.84
CA LEU A 194 -6.84 -3.48 5.90
C LEU A 194 -6.05 -4.70 6.38
N TRP A 195 -5.96 -4.91 7.69
CA TRP A 195 -5.45 -6.14 8.27
C TRP A 195 -6.40 -7.31 8.04
N ASP A 196 -7.70 -7.08 8.20
CA ASP A 196 -8.73 -8.09 7.95
C ASP A 196 -8.69 -8.56 6.49
N GLU A 197 -8.56 -7.63 5.54
CA GLU A 197 -8.44 -7.93 4.12
C GLU A 197 -7.15 -8.69 3.80
N LEU A 198 -5.99 -8.19 4.25
CA LEU A 198 -4.71 -8.86 4.04
C LEU A 198 -4.74 -10.31 4.53
N LEU A 199 -5.29 -10.54 5.72
CA LEU A 199 -5.36 -11.89 6.28
C LEU A 199 -6.44 -12.75 5.63
N ALA A 200 -7.50 -12.15 5.08
CA ALA A 200 -8.48 -12.87 4.27
C ALA A 200 -7.86 -13.33 2.94
N GLU A 201 -7.07 -12.48 2.28
CA GLU A 201 -6.33 -12.81 1.05
C GLU A 201 -5.26 -13.89 1.26
N CYS A 202 -4.78 -14.06 2.50
CA CYS A 202 -3.83 -15.14 2.82
C CYS A 202 -4.45 -16.53 2.78
N LYS A 203 -5.77 -16.66 2.78
CA LYS A 203 -6.47 -17.96 2.70
C LYS A 203 -6.57 -18.43 1.26
N ALA A 204 -6.48 -19.73 1.07
CA ALA A 204 -6.76 -20.32 -0.23
C ALA A 204 -8.24 -20.08 -0.61
N ALA A 205 -8.47 -19.68 -1.87
CA ALA A 205 -9.83 -19.52 -2.40
C ALA A 205 -10.09 -20.50 -3.55
N PRO A 206 -11.31 -21.05 -3.68
CA PRO A 206 -11.67 -21.91 -4.81
C PRO A 206 -11.47 -21.16 -6.13
N GLY A 207 -10.60 -21.68 -7.00
CA GLY A 207 -10.25 -21.03 -8.28
C GLY A 207 -9.42 -19.74 -8.18
N GLY A 208 -9.10 -19.28 -6.96
CA GLY A 208 -8.28 -18.12 -6.65
C GLY A 208 -6.81 -18.45 -6.38
N ASP A 209 -6.15 -17.56 -5.65
CA ASP A 209 -4.77 -17.74 -5.24
C ASP A 209 -4.59 -18.89 -4.23
N ARG A 210 -3.36 -19.40 -4.15
CA ARG A 210 -2.97 -20.39 -3.16
C ARG A 210 -2.86 -19.77 -1.78
N GLU A 211 -2.95 -20.61 -0.74
CA GLU A 211 -2.68 -20.19 0.64
C GLU A 211 -1.31 -19.50 0.74
N SER A 212 -1.27 -18.40 1.48
CA SER A 212 -0.03 -17.72 1.82
C SER A 212 0.57 -18.26 3.09
N PHE A 213 1.89 -18.29 3.16
CA PHE A 213 2.69 -18.63 4.32
C PHE A 213 3.43 -17.41 4.82
N ALA A 214 3.84 -17.43 6.07
CA ALA A 214 4.66 -16.38 6.64
C ALA A 214 5.96 -16.94 7.22
N LEU A 215 7.03 -16.21 6.98
CA LEU A 215 8.28 -16.32 7.70
C LEU A 215 8.29 -15.20 8.75
N LEU A 216 8.38 -15.56 10.02
CA LEU A 216 8.26 -14.65 11.15
C LEU A 216 9.53 -14.62 11.98
N HIS A 217 10.11 -13.43 12.12
CA HIS A 217 11.23 -13.08 12.97
C HIS A 217 10.75 -12.09 14.05
N PRO A 218 11.36 -11.99 15.24
CA PRO A 218 10.97 -11.00 16.26
C PRO A 218 10.92 -9.55 15.75
N ASP A 219 11.76 -9.21 14.76
CA ASP A 219 11.86 -7.87 14.18
C ASP A 219 11.50 -7.81 12.69
N GLY A 220 10.75 -8.79 12.19
CA GLY A 220 10.37 -8.78 10.79
C GLY A 220 9.49 -9.95 10.39
N TYR A 221 8.85 -9.81 9.24
CA TYR A 221 8.09 -10.91 8.62
C TYR A 221 8.14 -10.83 7.10
N ALA A 222 7.90 -11.97 6.45
CA ALA A 222 7.66 -12.05 5.02
C ALA A 222 6.44 -12.93 4.75
N LEU A 223 5.48 -12.38 3.99
CA LEU A 223 4.31 -13.12 3.50
C LEU A 223 4.59 -13.58 2.07
N TYR A 224 4.43 -14.86 1.79
CA TYR A 224 4.68 -15.39 0.45
C TYR A 224 3.69 -16.50 0.08
N ARG A 225 3.53 -16.72 -1.21
CA ARG A 225 2.77 -17.83 -1.78
C ARG A 225 3.47 -18.36 -3.02
N VAL A 226 3.16 -19.60 -3.39
CA VAL A 226 3.58 -20.15 -4.67
C VAL A 226 2.69 -19.58 -5.77
N ASP A 227 3.29 -19.05 -6.84
CA ASP A 227 2.55 -18.53 -7.98
C ASP A 227 1.63 -19.59 -8.59
N ARG A 228 0.45 -19.17 -9.03
CA ARG A 228 -0.57 -20.06 -9.54
C ARG A 228 -0.21 -20.64 -10.92
N THR A 229 0.43 -19.84 -11.74
CA THR A 229 0.77 -20.18 -13.14
C THR A 229 2.20 -20.69 -13.29
N ASP A 230 3.08 -20.34 -12.36
CA ASP A 230 4.47 -20.74 -12.31
C ASP A 230 4.81 -21.36 -10.95
N LEU A 231 4.67 -22.65 -10.86
CA LEU A 231 4.89 -23.41 -9.62
C LEU A 231 6.35 -23.39 -9.11
N LYS A 232 7.25 -22.77 -9.86
CA LYS A 232 8.65 -22.59 -9.49
C LYS A 232 8.95 -21.16 -9.00
N LEU A 233 7.93 -20.31 -8.92
CA LEU A 233 8.02 -18.93 -8.46
C LEU A 233 7.34 -18.77 -7.09
N ALA A 234 8.08 -18.28 -6.09
CA ALA A 234 7.52 -17.77 -4.86
C ALA A 234 7.27 -16.27 -5.00
N ARG A 235 6.02 -15.83 -4.85
CA ARG A 235 5.66 -14.41 -4.79
C ARG A 235 5.61 -13.96 -3.34
N VAL A 236 6.48 -13.04 -2.99
CA VAL A 236 6.47 -12.36 -1.69
C VAL A 236 5.56 -11.15 -1.82
N SER A 237 4.40 -11.21 -1.18
CA SER A 237 3.44 -10.10 -1.19
C SER A 237 3.87 -8.97 -0.27
N GLU A 238 4.57 -9.29 0.83
CA GLU A 238 5.08 -8.31 1.77
C GLU A 238 6.30 -8.83 2.52
N LEU A 239 7.33 -8.00 2.67
CA LEU A 239 8.45 -8.19 3.59
C LEU A 239 8.64 -6.89 4.37
N ARG A 240 8.58 -6.99 5.70
CA ARG A 240 8.82 -5.88 6.62
C ARG A 240 9.88 -6.30 7.64
N ALA A 241 10.93 -5.53 7.73
CA ALA A 241 12.01 -5.75 8.67
C ALA A 241 12.41 -4.45 9.35
N VAL A 242 12.45 -4.46 10.67
CA VAL A 242 12.83 -3.33 11.53
C VAL A 242 14.34 -3.23 11.63
N THR A 243 15.05 -4.36 11.48
CA THR A 243 16.50 -4.45 11.59
C THR A 243 17.12 -5.09 10.35
N ALA A 244 18.40 -4.79 10.08
CA ALA A 244 19.17 -5.41 9.01
C ALA A 244 19.30 -6.94 9.22
N ASP A 245 19.44 -7.40 10.47
CA ASP A 245 19.51 -8.82 10.81
C ASP A 245 18.22 -9.54 10.43
N ALA A 246 17.04 -8.95 10.76
CA ALA A 246 15.75 -9.50 10.38
C ALA A 246 15.56 -9.56 8.86
N HIS A 247 15.96 -8.50 8.13
CA HIS A 247 15.93 -8.48 6.68
C HIS A 247 16.77 -9.63 6.07
N CYS A 248 18.00 -9.78 6.51
CA CYS A 248 18.88 -10.84 6.04
C CYS A 248 18.39 -12.23 6.43
N ALA A 249 17.87 -12.42 7.66
CA ALA A 249 17.35 -13.70 8.13
C ALA A 249 16.12 -14.14 7.31
N LEU A 250 15.20 -13.23 7.03
CA LEU A 250 14.02 -13.50 6.20
C LEU A 250 14.42 -13.86 4.77
N TRP A 251 15.35 -13.13 4.16
CA TRP A 251 15.82 -13.45 2.82
C TRP A 251 16.60 -14.76 2.75
N ARG A 252 17.39 -15.11 3.77
CA ARG A 252 18.04 -16.43 3.85
C ARG A 252 16.99 -17.55 3.89
N ALA A 253 15.93 -17.37 4.66
CA ALA A 253 14.85 -18.34 4.74
C ALA A 253 14.07 -18.45 3.39
N LEU A 254 13.80 -17.33 2.71
CA LEU A 254 13.18 -17.35 1.37
C LEU A 254 14.08 -18.04 0.34
N ILE A 255 15.39 -17.74 0.32
CA ILE A 255 16.35 -18.41 -0.56
C ILE A 255 16.46 -19.91 -0.22
N GLY A 256 16.15 -20.32 0.99
CA GLY A 256 16.06 -21.71 1.42
C GLY A 256 14.83 -22.50 0.92
N LEU A 257 13.92 -21.93 0.17
CA LEU A 257 12.72 -22.61 -0.34
C LEU A 257 13.07 -23.58 -1.49
N ASP A 258 13.52 -24.77 -1.19
CA ASP A 258 14.14 -25.72 -2.14
C ASP A 258 13.30 -26.06 -3.37
N SER A 259 11.98 -26.06 -3.27
CA SER A 259 11.08 -26.35 -4.39
C SER A 259 10.95 -25.18 -5.38
N MET A 260 11.42 -23.98 -5.03
CA MET A 260 11.33 -22.78 -5.86
C MET A 260 12.62 -22.60 -6.67
N GLU A 261 12.51 -21.98 -7.83
CA GLU A 261 13.65 -21.53 -8.62
C GLU A 261 13.84 -20.03 -8.53
N ARG A 262 12.72 -19.30 -8.40
CA ARG A 262 12.68 -17.84 -8.37
C ARG A 262 11.84 -17.32 -7.23
N ILE A 263 12.20 -16.13 -6.77
CA ILE A 263 11.45 -15.37 -5.78
C ILE A 263 11.21 -13.99 -6.39
N SER A 264 9.97 -13.49 -6.36
CA SER A 264 9.68 -12.10 -6.72
C SER A 264 9.07 -11.34 -5.54
N ILE A 265 9.39 -10.06 -5.45
CA ILE A 265 8.86 -9.13 -4.45
C ILE A 265 8.74 -7.74 -5.04
N ILE A 266 7.67 -7.02 -4.71
CA ILE A 266 7.60 -5.57 -4.92
C ILE A 266 8.17 -4.88 -3.69
N THR A 267 9.24 -4.11 -3.88
CA THR A 267 9.96 -3.41 -2.82
C THR A 267 10.38 -2.01 -3.27
N HIS A 268 11.17 -1.31 -2.47
CA HIS A 268 11.69 0.02 -2.80
C HIS A 268 13.05 -0.08 -3.53
N PRO A 269 13.44 0.96 -4.30
CA PRO A 269 14.68 0.95 -5.09
C PRO A 269 15.98 0.76 -4.30
N GLN A 270 15.93 1.06 -3.01
CA GLN A 270 17.09 0.98 -2.10
C GLN A 270 17.07 -0.29 -1.25
N ASP A 271 16.34 -1.34 -1.66
CA ASP A 271 16.42 -2.63 -0.99
C ASP A 271 17.86 -3.14 -1.01
N PRO A 272 18.45 -3.48 0.15
CA PRO A 272 19.87 -3.84 0.23
C PRO A 272 20.16 -5.23 -0.36
N LEU A 273 19.17 -6.06 -0.63
CA LEU A 273 19.37 -7.45 -1.08
C LEU A 273 20.39 -7.61 -2.21
N PRO A 274 20.36 -6.81 -3.31
CA PRO A 274 21.34 -7.00 -4.37
C PRO A 274 22.79 -6.89 -3.88
N HIS A 275 23.05 -6.01 -2.91
CA HIS A 275 24.39 -5.78 -2.36
C HIS A 275 24.80 -6.79 -1.27
N LEU A 276 23.84 -7.55 -0.76
CA LEU A 276 24.09 -8.62 0.22
C LEU A 276 24.44 -9.94 -0.47
N LEU A 277 24.20 -10.07 -1.77
CA LEU A 277 24.51 -11.27 -2.54
C LEU A 277 25.90 -11.21 -3.18
N THR A 278 26.58 -12.35 -3.21
CA THR A 278 27.92 -12.50 -3.85
C THR A 278 27.88 -12.23 -5.36
N ASP A 279 26.74 -12.41 -6.01
CA ASP A 279 26.49 -11.96 -7.38
C ASP A 279 25.21 -11.10 -7.41
N THR A 280 25.39 -9.80 -7.53
CA THR A 280 24.30 -8.81 -7.55
C THR A 280 23.34 -9.00 -8.71
N ARG A 281 23.76 -9.63 -9.83
CA ARG A 281 22.96 -9.87 -11.02
C ARG A 281 21.87 -10.93 -10.83
N LEU A 282 21.92 -11.68 -9.74
CA LEU A 282 20.88 -12.66 -9.38
C LEU A 282 19.60 -12.01 -8.88
N ALA A 283 19.66 -10.77 -8.35
CA ALA A 283 18.53 -9.97 -7.97
C ALA A 283 18.29 -8.90 -9.05
N ARG A 284 17.32 -9.14 -9.93
CA ARG A 284 17.06 -8.30 -11.11
C ARG A 284 15.81 -7.47 -10.89
N THR A 285 15.88 -6.17 -11.19
CA THR A 285 14.69 -5.35 -11.33
C THR A 285 13.98 -5.72 -12.64
N THR A 286 12.79 -6.27 -12.51
CA THR A 286 11.96 -6.72 -13.64
C THR A 286 10.85 -5.71 -13.98
N TRP A 287 10.49 -4.84 -13.02
CA TRP A 287 9.48 -3.82 -13.20
C TRP A 287 9.75 -2.63 -12.28
N ARG A 288 9.30 -1.44 -12.69
CA ARG A 288 9.38 -0.20 -11.93
C ARG A 288 8.17 0.67 -12.18
N GLN A 289 7.61 1.24 -11.10
CA GLN A 289 6.48 2.17 -11.16
C GLN A 289 6.57 3.19 -10.04
N ASP A 290 5.87 4.31 -10.19
CA ASP A 290 5.53 5.20 -9.09
C ASP A 290 4.63 4.47 -8.07
N GLY A 291 4.88 4.73 -6.81
CA GLY A 291 4.07 4.22 -5.70
C GLY A 291 3.11 5.29 -5.19
N LEU A 292 3.36 5.78 -3.98
CA LEU A 292 2.55 6.84 -3.37
C LEU A 292 2.78 8.18 -4.06
N TRP A 293 1.69 8.89 -4.38
CA TRP A 293 1.68 10.26 -4.84
C TRP A 293 1.24 11.18 -3.71
N LEU A 294 1.89 12.33 -3.58
CA LEU A 294 1.56 13.32 -2.56
C LEU A 294 1.21 14.67 -3.19
N ARG A 295 0.27 15.35 -2.55
CA ARG A 295 -0.01 16.77 -2.74
C ARG A 295 0.19 17.48 -1.41
N ILE A 296 0.98 18.55 -1.38
CA ILE A 296 1.09 19.43 -0.21
C ILE A 296 -0.15 20.31 -0.15
N MET A 297 -0.87 20.24 0.97
CA MET A 297 -2.07 21.03 1.24
C MET A 297 -1.73 22.28 2.08
N ASN A 298 -0.78 22.17 3.02
CA ASN A 298 -0.27 23.25 3.84
C ASN A 298 1.26 23.21 3.84
N VAL A 299 1.89 24.15 3.13
CA VAL A 299 3.35 24.18 2.92
C VAL A 299 4.12 24.36 4.24
N PRO A 300 3.82 25.36 5.11
CA PRO A 300 4.49 25.50 6.39
C PRO A 300 4.40 24.21 7.22
N ALA A 301 3.20 23.69 7.47
CA ALA A 301 3.01 22.51 8.28
C ALA A 301 3.73 21.26 7.73
N ALA A 302 3.74 21.08 6.40
CA ALA A 302 4.41 19.95 5.78
C ALA A 302 5.95 20.05 5.85
N LEU A 303 6.51 21.27 5.80
CA LEU A 303 7.95 21.49 5.91
C LEU A 303 8.41 21.41 7.37
N GLU A 304 7.70 22.06 8.29
CA GLU A 304 8.04 22.08 9.72
C GLU A 304 8.01 20.68 10.35
N ALA A 305 7.14 19.81 9.84
CA ALA A 305 7.02 18.45 10.35
C ALA A 305 8.18 17.53 9.93
N ARG A 306 8.96 17.89 8.91
CA ARG A 306 10.08 17.05 8.48
C ARG A 306 11.28 17.23 9.41
N GLY A 307 11.93 16.11 9.75
CA GLY A 307 13.28 16.15 10.30
C GLY A 307 14.27 16.57 9.22
N TYR A 308 15.09 17.55 9.52
CA TYR A 308 16.21 17.96 8.69
C TYR A 308 17.51 17.49 9.35
N ALA A 309 18.46 17.03 8.56
CA ALA A 309 19.79 16.76 9.08
C ALA A 309 20.36 18.08 9.63
N HIS A 310 20.79 18.08 10.90
CA HIS A 310 21.55 19.21 11.41
C HIS A 310 22.88 19.22 10.65
N GLU A 311 23.24 20.36 10.05
CA GLU A 311 24.62 20.56 9.61
C GLU A 311 25.50 20.39 10.82
N VAL A 312 26.36 19.36 10.78
CA VAL A 312 27.48 19.25 11.69
C VAL A 312 28.48 20.28 11.19
N GLY A 313 28.47 21.47 11.84
CA GLY A 313 29.45 22.53 11.59
C GLY A 313 30.87 22.12 12.00
#